data_7823c27b8c42866218519fd6a6ec6be8
#
_entry.id   7823c27b8c42866218519fd6a6ec6be8
#
_cell.length_a   1.000
_cell.length_b   1.000
_cell.length_c   1.000
_cell.angle_alpha   90.00
_cell.angle_beta   90.00
_cell.angle_gamma   90.00
#
_symmetry.space_group_name_H-M   'P 1'
#
loop_
_entity.id
_entity.type
_entity.pdbx_description
1 polymer ?
#
loop_
_entity_poly.entity_id
_entity_poly.type
_entity_poly.pdbx_seq_one_letter_code
_entity_poly.pdbx_strand_id
1 'polypeptide(L)'
;MPPNASTGLGAILEDLPEAHNRVTLDPVLTDGNGIPAPRIDYTRSENSRRMMDFALARGTDILRAAGAYDVEGGLQDRGGWHLMGTARMGNDPATSVVNAWGRSHDVRNLFIVDGSIFITSAGVNPTHTIQALALCIADQVKQRLGTLFDC
;
A
#
# COMPACT_ATOMS: atom_id res chain seq x y z
N MET A 1 -9.60 28.69 29.01
CA MET A 1 -9.02 27.42 28.47
C MET A 1 -7.84 27.07 29.34
N PRO A 2 -7.62 25.79 29.68
CA PRO A 2 -6.40 25.40 30.36
C PRO A 2 -5.19 25.79 29.48
N PRO A 3 -4.11 26.34 30.06
CA PRO A 3 -2.99 26.95 29.35
C PRO A 3 -2.13 25.95 28.53
N ASN A 4 -2.48 24.67 28.52
CA ASN A 4 -1.71 23.60 27.86
C ASN A 4 -2.59 22.62 27.04
N ALA A 5 -3.71 23.10 26.48
CA ALA A 5 -4.49 22.26 25.58
C ALA A 5 -3.79 22.19 24.22
N SER A 6 -3.39 21.00 23.79
CA SER A 6 -2.85 20.74 22.45
C SER A 6 -3.85 19.94 21.62
N THR A 7 -3.88 20.20 20.34
CA THR A 7 -4.64 19.43 19.37
C THR A 7 -3.77 19.18 18.15
N GLY A 8 -4.12 18.19 17.34
CA GLY A 8 -3.38 17.85 16.15
C GLY A 8 -4.29 17.55 14.96
N LEU A 9 -3.76 17.74 13.77
CA LEU A 9 -4.36 17.35 12.51
C LEU A 9 -3.41 16.42 11.78
N GLY A 10 -3.88 15.24 11.39
CA GLY A 10 -3.14 14.30 10.56
C GLY A 10 -3.75 14.19 9.18
N ALA A 11 -2.93 14.07 8.14
CA ALA A 11 -3.36 13.77 6.78
C ALA A 11 -2.74 12.45 6.31
N ILE A 12 -3.57 11.59 5.74
CA ILE A 12 -3.14 10.38 5.04
C ILE A 12 -3.28 10.67 3.55
N LEU A 13 -2.21 10.44 2.81
CA LEU A 13 -2.12 10.78 1.39
C LEU A 13 -1.88 9.51 0.57
N GLU A 14 -2.35 9.55 -0.67
CA GLU A 14 -2.06 8.51 -1.64
C GLU A 14 -0.56 8.50 -1.99
N ASP A 15 -0.01 7.30 -2.12
CA ASP A 15 1.34 7.08 -2.65
C ASP A 15 1.24 6.18 -3.87
N LEU A 16 1.49 6.75 -5.05
CA LEU A 16 1.37 6.03 -6.31
C LEU A 16 2.45 4.95 -6.44
N PRO A 17 2.15 3.80 -7.05
CA PRO A 17 3.10 2.72 -7.22
C PRO A 17 4.22 3.13 -8.20
N GLU A 18 5.44 2.85 -7.79
CA GLU A 18 6.65 3.07 -8.58
C GLU A 18 7.38 1.74 -8.78
N ALA A 19 7.81 1.44 -10.00
CA ALA A 19 8.42 0.15 -10.32
C ALA A 19 9.74 -0.13 -9.57
N HIS A 20 10.43 0.91 -9.10
CA HIS A 20 11.64 0.79 -8.30
C HIS A 20 11.36 0.48 -6.82
N ASN A 21 10.16 0.78 -6.33
CA ASN A 21 9.70 0.42 -4.99
C ASN A 21 9.33 -1.05 -4.96
N ARG A 22 10.14 -1.88 -4.31
CA ARG A 22 10.00 -3.32 -4.38
C ARG A 22 10.47 -4.02 -3.11
N VAL A 23 10.00 -5.25 -2.94
CA VAL A 23 10.54 -6.21 -1.97
C VAL A 23 11.37 -7.22 -2.72
N THR A 24 12.61 -7.41 -2.30
CA THR A 24 13.55 -8.40 -2.84
C THR A 24 14.05 -9.29 -1.71
N LEU A 25 14.80 -10.33 -2.04
CA LEU A 25 15.50 -11.14 -1.05
C LEU A 25 16.87 -10.53 -0.75
N ASP A 26 17.22 -10.47 0.53
CA ASP A 26 18.54 -10.01 0.94
C ASP A 26 19.60 -11.05 0.54
N PRO A 27 20.71 -10.66 -0.11
CA PRO A 27 21.73 -11.60 -0.56
C PRO A 27 22.61 -12.15 0.55
N VAL A 28 22.55 -11.56 1.75
CA VAL A 28 23.46 -11.91 2.87
C VAL A 28 22.68 -12.32 4.11
N LEU A 29 21.64 -11.58 4.47
CA LEU A 29 20.87 -11.84 5.69
C LEU A 29 19.90 -12.99 5.48
N THR A 30 19.95 -13.96 6.39
CA THR A 30 19.03 -15.10 6.44
C THR A 30 18.48 -15.28 7.85
N ASP A 31 17.37 -16.00 7.95
CA ASP A 31 16.89 -16.51 9.24
C ASP A 31 17.69 -17.71 9.72
N GLY A 32 17.31 -18.28 10.87
CA GLY A 32 17.97 -19.45 11.47
C GLY A 32 17.87 -20.75 10.64
N ASN A 33 17.01 -20.79 9.60
CA ASN A 33 16.83 -21.89 8.68
C ASN A 33 17.52 -21.66 7.32
N GLY A 34 18.20 -20.53 7.16
CA GLY A 34 18.87 -20.15 5.92
C GLY A 34 17.94 -19.52 4.88
N ILE A 35 16.72 -19.14 5.24
CA ILE A 35 15.78 -18.45 4.35
C ILE A 35 16.20 -16.98 4.25
N PRO A 36 16.42 -16.44 3.03
CA PRO A 36 16.79 -15.04 2.83
C PRO A 36 15.77 -14.07 3.43
N ALA A 37 16.26 -13.05 4.14
CA ALA A 37 15.41 -11.99 4.70
C ALA A 37 14.78 -11.13 3.60
N PRO A 38 13.58 -10.57 3.81
CA PRO A 38 13.03 -9.60 2.89
C PRO A 38 13.82 -8.27 2.97
N ARG A 39 14.19 -7.74 1.81
CA ARG A 39 14.77 -6.42 1.65
C ARG A 39 13.77 -5.51 0.98
N ILE A 40 13.48 -4.37 1.61
CA ILE A 40 12.52 -3.37 1.12
C ILE A 40 13.29 -2.19 0.57
N ASP A 41 13.18 -1.97 -0.75
CA ASP A 41 13.70 -0.78 -1.42
C ASP A 41 12.52 0.17 -1.68
N TYR A 42 12.54 1.33 -1.02
CA TYR A 42 11.46 2.32 -1.12
C TYR A 42 12.00 3.74 -1.20
N THR A 43 11.49 4.48 -2.18
CA THR A 43 11.75 5.91 -2.35
C THR A 43 10.47 6.62 -2.71
N ARG A 44 10.14 7.71 -2.01
CA ARG A 44 8.99 8.55 -2.34
C ARG A 44 9.14 9.21 -3.70
N SER A 45 8.06 9.20 -4.46
CA SER A 45 7.99 9.96 -5.71
C SER A 45 7.99 11.47 -5.43
N GLU A 46 8.33 12.25 -6.44
CA GLU A 46 8.21 13.70 -6.38
C GLU A 46 6.76 14.15 -6.18
N ASN A 47 5.81 13.45 -6.80
CA ASN A 47 4.39 13.71 -6.61
C ASN A 47 3.96 13.53 -5.14
N SER A 48 4.38 12.44 -4.51
CA SER A 48 4.09 12.19 -3.09
C SER A 48 4.66 13.27 -2.18
N ARG A 49 5.90 13.73 -2.45
CA ARG A 49 6.51 14.83 -1.69
C ARG A 49 5.71 16.13 -1.82
N ARG A 50 5.34 16.51 -3.04
CA ARG A 50 4.53 17.71 -3.29
C ARG A 50 3.17 17.65 -2.62
N MET A 51 2.51 16.49 -2.60
CA MET A 51 1.26 16.31 -1.87
C MET A 51 1.44 16.46 -0.36
N MET A 52 2.54 15.93 0.20
CA MET A 52 2.86 16.06 1.62
C MET A 52 3.08 17.54 1.99
N ASP A 53 3.86 18.28 1.21
CA ASP A 53 4.10 19.70 1.43
C ASP A 53 2.80 20.52 1.35
N PHE A 54 1.96 20.22 0.38
CA PHE A 54 0.65 20.85 0.26
C PHE A 54 -0.23 20.56 1.47
N ALA A 55 -0.32 19.30 1.89
CA ALA A 55 -1.15 18.91 3.03
C ALA A 55 -0.64 19.54 4.34
N LEU A 56 0.67 19.61 4.54
CA LEU A 56 1.27 20.27 5.69
C LEU A 56 0.92 21.77 5.74
N ALA A 57 1.03 22.47 4.61
CA ALA A 57 0.67 23.87 4.52
C ALA A 57 -0.82 24.09 4.82
N ARG A 58 -1.71 23.28 4.22
CA ARG A 58 -3.17 23.37 4.46
C ARG A 58 -3.55 23.03 5.90
N GLY A 59 -2.93 21.98 6.49
CA GLY A 59 -3.14 21.63 7.89
C GLY A 59 -2.74 22.77 8.84
N THR A 60 -1.61 23.41 8.56
CA THR A 60 -1.14 24.59 9.31
C THR A 60 -2.14 25.76 9.22
N ASP A 61 -2.62 26.07 8.01
CA ASP A 61 -3.61 27.13 7.82
C ASP A 61 -4.93 26.85 8.58
N ILE A 62 -5.40 25.61 8.56
CA ILE A 62 -6.61 25.19 9.29
C ILE A 62 -6.44 25.40 10.80
N LEU A 63 -5.32 24.91 11.36
CA LEU A 63 -5.04 25.06 12.79
C LEU A 63 -4.94 26.53 13.21
N ARG A 64 -4.28 27.37 12.41
CA ARG A 64 -4.19 28.81 12.67
C ARG A 64 -5.55 29.49 12.59
N ALA A 65 -6.36 29.15 11.59
CA ALA A 65 -7.73 29.66 11.46
C ALA A 65 -8.63 29.22 12.63
N ALA A 66 -8.35 28.06 13.22
CA ALA A 66 -9.03 27.58 14.44
C ALA A 66 -8.50 28.25 15.73
N GLY A 67 -7.54 29.18 15.67
CA GLY A 67 -7.03 29.92 16.80
C GLY A 67 -5.78 29.34 17.46
N ALA A 68 -5.11 28.37 16.81
CA ALA A 68 -3.82 27.90 17.30
C ALA A 68 -2.75 29.00 17.16
N TYR A 69 -2.06 29.30 18.24
CA TYR A 69 -1.01 30.34 18.26
C TYR A 69 0.39 29.78 18.01
N ASP A 70 0.59 28.49 18.33
CA ASP A 70 1.83 27.78 18.11
C ASP A 70 1.50 26.50 17.31
N VAL A 71 2.02 26.40 16.10
CA VAL A 71 1.73 25.29 15.17
C VAL A 71 3.03 24.71 14.70
N GLU A 72 3.35 23.56 15.22
CA GLU A 72 4.46 22.74 14.74
C GLU A 72 3.91 21.67 13.78
N GLY A 73 4.58 21.46 12.67
CA GLY A 73 4.23 20.46 11.71
C GLY A 73 5.44 19.69 11.22
N GLY A 74 5.23 18.47 10.81
CA GLY A 74 6.28 17.62 10.27
C GLY A 74 5.76 16.55 9.35
N LEU A 75 6.62 16.11 8.45
CA LEU A 75 6.37 14.98 7.57
C LEU A 75 6.80 13.70 8.28
N GLN A 76 5.96 12.68 8.26
CA GLN A 76 6.34 11.38 8.75
C GLN A 76 7.20 10.67 7.71
N ASP A 77 8.51 10.61 7.94
CA ASP A 77 9.46 10.02 7.00
C ASP A 77 9.55 8.49 7.11
N ARG A 78 9.08 7.92 8.20
CA ARG A 78 9.17 6.48 8.46
C ARG A 78 7.80 5.88 8.66
N GLY A 79 7.61 4.73 8.05
CA GLY A 79 6.40 3.94 8.16
C GLY A 79 5.41 4.24 7.05
N GLY A 80 4.96 3.19 6.42
CA GLY A 80 3.80 3.16 5.54
C GLY A 80 2.65 2.52 6.29
N TRP A 81 1.50 3.10 6.17
CA TRP A 81 0.24 2.49 6.54
C TRP A 81 -0.45 2.11 5.25
N HIS A 82 -1.20 1.04 5.23
CA HIS A 82 -1.90 0.59 4.02
C HIS A 82 -0.96 0.20 2.87
N LEU A 83 0.06 -0.60 3.16
CA LEU A 83 1.00 -1.10 2.17
C LEU A 83 0.27 -1.93 1.11
N MET A 84 0.49 -1.60 -0.17
CA MET A 84 -0.19 -2.23 -1.30
C MET A 84 0.75 -2.37 -2.50
N GLY A 85 0.37 -3.24 -3.46
CA GLY A 85 0.97 -3.27 -4.79
C GLY A 85 2.25 -4.08 -4.97
N THR A 86 2.75 -4.78 -3.93
CA THR A 86 3.97 -5.60 -4.05
C THR A 86 3.78 -6.88 -4.89
N ALA A 87 2.52 -7.34 -5.07
CA ALA A 87 2.15 -8.44 -5.94
C ALA A 87 1.03 -8.02 -6.90
N ARG A 88 1.15 -6.83 -7.49
CA ARG A 88 0.09 -6.18 -8.26
C ARG A 88 -0.53 -7.05 -9.31
N MET A 89 -1.85 -6.93 -9.47
CA MET A 89 -2.60 -7.61 -10.52
C MET A 89 -2.44 -6.93 -11.87
N GLY A 90 -2.65 -7.71 -12.93
CA GLY A 90 -2.66 -7.21 -14.30
C GLY A 90 -2.85 -8.33 -15.32
N ASN A 91 -3.01 -7.97 -16.57
CA ASN A 91 -3.20 -8.92 -17.66
C ASN A 91 -1.87 -9.35 -18.32
N ASP A 92 -0.82 -8.60 -18.09
CA ASP A 92 0.50 -8.85 -18.66
C ASP A 92 1.45 -9.41 -17.60
N PRO A 93 1.89 -10.68 -17.71
CA PRO A 93 2.81 -11.30 -16.77
C PRO A 93 4.19 -10.61 -16.71
N ALA A 94 4.58 -9.84 -17.72
CA ALA A 94 5.82 -9.07 -17.67
C ALA A 94 5.76 -7.87 -16.71
N THR A 95 4.55 -7.41 -16.36
CA THR A 95 4.33 -6.21 -15.54
C THR A 95 3.45 -6.44 -14.32
N SER A 96 3.00 -7.68 -14.09
CA SER A 96 2.14 -8.07 -12.98
C SER A 96 2.51 -9.44 -12.41
N VAL A 97 2.11 -9.70 -11.17
CA VAL A 97 2.37 -10.96 -10.47
C VAL A 97 1.17 -11.89 -10.55
N VAL A 98 -0.02 -11.34 -10.46
CA VAL A 98 -1.28 -12.10 -10.53
C VAL A 98 -2.21 -11.50 -11.60
N ASN A 99 -3.09 -12.34 -12.13
CA ASN A 99 -4.13 -11.89 -13.04
C ASN A 99 -5.31 -11.22 -12.31
N ALA A 100 -6.35 -10.81 -13.04
CA ALA A 100 -7.54 -10.17 -12.49
C ALA A 100 -8.31 -11.01 -11.43
N TRP A 101 -7.98 -12.28 -11.29
CA TRP A 101 -8.57 -13.21 -10.33
C TRP A 101 -7.61 -13.58 -9.20
N GLY A 102 -6.58 -12.80 -8.99
CA GLY A 102 -5.58 -13.04 -7.94
C GLY A 102 -4.71 -14.28 -8.16
N ARG A 103 -4.81 -14.97 -9.30
CA ARG A 103 -4.02 -16.15 -9.61
C ARG A 103 -2.66 -15.73 -10.15
N SER A 104 -1.60 -16.31 -9.59
CA SER A 104 -0.23 -16.08 -10.06
C SER A 104 -0.07 -16.47 -11.54
N HIS A 105 0.67 -15.65 -12.30
CA HIS A 105 1.03 -15.96 -13.67
C HIS A 105 2.02 -17.14 -13.76
N ASP A 106 2.91 -17.27 -12.76
CA ASP A 106 3.98 -18.26 -12.77
C ASP A 106 3.60 -19.56 -12.05
N VAL A 107 2.73 -19.49 -11.04
CA VAL A 107 2.38 -20.62 -10.17
C VAL A 107 0.88 -20.84 -10.19
N ARG A 108 0.44 -21.84 -10.95
CA ARG A 108 -0.99 -22.07 -11.28
C ARG A 108 -1.92 -22.31 -10.08
N ASN A 109 -1.40 -22.84 -8.99
CA ASN A 109 -2.16 -23.12 -7.77
C ASN A 109 -1.95 -22.10 -6.65
N LEU A 110 -1.31 -20.97 -6.97
CA LEU A 110 -1.12 -19.86 -6.03
C LEU A 110 -2.09 -18.73 -6.32
N PHE A 111 -2.83 -18.32 -5.30
CA PHE A 111 -3.71 -17.16 -5.32
C PHE A 111 -3.27 -16.18 -4.24
N ILE A 112 -3.24 -14.90 -4.57
CA ILE A 112 -2.96 -13.79 -3.66
C ILE A 112 -4.20 -12.91 -3.67
N VAL A 113 -4.76 -12.64 -2.48
CA VAL A 113 -6.07 -11.99 -2.33
C VAL A 113 -6.06 -10.90 -1.24
N ASP A 114 -4.90 -10.38 -0.93
CA ASP A 114 -4.71 -9.30 0.04
C ASP A 114 -4.39 -7.96 -0.64
N GLY A 115 -4.02 -6.93 0.13
CA GLY A 115 -3.71 -5.61 -0.39
C GLY A 115 -2.52 -5.55 -1.35
N SER A 116 -1.66 -6.57 -1.38
CA SER A 116 -0.50 -6.59 -2.28
C SER A 116 -0.85 -6.65 -3.76
N ILE A 117 -2.06 -7.12 -4.10
CA ILE A 117 -2.53 -7.21 -5.50
C ILE A 117 -3.03 -5.89 -6.07
N PHE A 118 -3.20 -4.83 -5.25
CA PHE A 118 -3.70 -3.53 -5.71
C PHE A 118 -2.70 -2.85 -6.65
N ILE A 119 -3.23 -2.21 -7.68
CA ILE A 119 -2.43 -1.48 -8.69
C ILE A 119 -2.25 -0.01 -8.35
N THR A 120 -3.03 0.49 -7.41
CA THR A 120 -2.96 1.86 -6.89
C THR A 120 -3.54 1.88 -5.48
N SER A 121 -3.34 2.98 -4.78
CA SER A 121 -3.94 3.22 -3.47
C SER A 121 -4.77 4.50 -3.48
N ALA A 122 -5.53 4.71 -2.42
CA ALA A 122 -6.22 5.97 -2.17
C ALA A 122 -5.84 6.48 -0.78
N GLY A 123 -6.18 7.72 -0.47
CA GLY A 123 -5.94 8.33 0.85
C GLY A 123 -6.83 7.78 1.98
N VAL A 124 -7.60 6.71 1.74
CA VAL A 124 -8.55 6.13 2.71
C VAL A 124 -8.19 4.68 3.00
N ASN A 125 -8.49 4.25 4.22
CA ASN A 125 -8.21 2.89 4.71
C ASN A 125 -8.77 1.81 3.78
N PRO A 126 -7.96 0.88 3.25
CA PRO A 126 -8.34 -0.01 2.15
C PRO A 126 -9.02 -1.31 2.60
N THR A 127 -9.16 -1.58 3.90
CA THR A 127 -9.57 -2.90 4.44
C THR A 127 -10.88 -3.40 3.83
N HIS A 128 -11.91 -2.58 3.75
CA HIS A 128 -13.20 -2.99 3.16
C HIS A 128 -13.07 -3.35 1.68
N THR A 129 -12.26 -2.62 0.93
CA THR A 129 -12.00 -2.91 -0.49
C THR A 129 -11.20 -4.20 -0.65
N ILE A 130 -10.21 -4.45 0.22
CA ILE A 130 -9.46 -5.71 0.25
C ILE A 130 -10.41 -6.89 0.49
N GLN A 131 -11.28 -6.79 1.49
CA GLN A 131 -12.24 -7.85 1.83
C GLN A 131 -13.24 -8.09 0.70
N ALA A 132 -13.78 -7.03 0.11
CA ALA A 132 -14.72 -7.14 -1.01
C ALA A 132 -14.07 -7.83 -2.22
N LEU A 133 -12.84 -7.45 -2.56
CA LEU A 133 -12.10 -8.07 -3.66
C LEU A 133 -11.76 -9.53 -3.37
N ALA A 134 -11.33 -9.85 -2.14
CA ALA A 134 -11.06 -11.21 -1.73
C ALA A 134 -12.31 -12.10 -1.84
N LEU A 135 -13.47 -11.61 -1.41
CA LEU A 135 -14.75 -12.33 -1.55
C LEU A 135 -15.14 -12.53 -3.03
N CYS A 136 -14.97 -11.50 -3.86
CA CYS A 136 -15.22 -11.57 -5.29
C CYS A 136 -14.33 -12.63 -5.98
N ILE A 137 -13.04 -12.63 -5.66
CA ILE A 137 -12.08 -13.62 -6.18
C ILE A 137 -12.45 -15.03 -5.69
N ALA A 138 -12.77 -15.19 -4.40
CA ALA A 138 -13.16 -16.48 -3.84
C ALA A 138 -14.42 -17.05 -4.53
N ASP A 139 -15.41 -16.21 -4.83
CA ASP A 139 -16.60 -16.62 -5.57
C ASP A 139 -16.27 -17.07 -7.00
N GLN A 140 -15.39 -16.35 -7.69
CA GLN A 140 -14.92 -16.74 -9.02
C GLN A 140 -14.13 -18.07 -9.00
N VAL A 141 -13.28 -18.27 -8.00
CA VAL A 141 -12.56 -19.55 -7.82
C VAL A 141 -13.56 -20.69 -7.60
N LYS A 142 -14.56 -20.48 -6.75
CA LYS A 142 -15.61 -21.47 -6.49
C LYS A 142 -16.40 -21.83 -7.75
N GLN A 143 -16.81 -20.83 -8.54
CA GLN A 143 -17.58 -21.05 -9.77
C GLN A 143 -16.79 -21.79 -10.84
N ARG A 144 -15.47 -21.64 -10.87
CA ARG A 144 -14.56 -22.24 -11.87
C ARG A 144 -13.76 -23.43 -11.35
N LEU A 145 -14.06 -23.94 -10.16
CA LEU A 145 -13.24 -24.95 -9.49
C LEU A 145 -13.01 -26.20 -10.37
N GLY A 146 -14.03 -26.61 -11.12
CA GLY A 146 -13.94 -27.79 -12.01
C GLY A 146 -13.06 -27.61 -13.25
N THR A 147 -12.80 -26.37 -13.66
CA THR A 147 -12.00 -26.03 -14.86
C THR A 147 -10.78 -25.19 -14.56
N LEU A 148 -10.55 -24.89 -13.27
CA LEU A 148 -9.51 -23.95 -12.85
C LEU A 148 -8.10 -24.35 -13.31
N PHE A 149 -7.86 -25.66 -13.41
CA PHE A 149 -6.57 -26.27 -13.77
C PHE A 149 -6.56 -26.93 -15.16
N ASP A 150 -7.68 -26.89 -15.85
CA ASP A 150 -7.75 -27.34 -17.24
C ASP A 150 -6.98 -26.36 -18.12
N CYS A 151 -6.06 -26.86 -18.92
CA CYS A 151 -5.22 -26.12 -19.84
C CYS A 151 -5.35 -26.63 -21.24
#